data_a38f6807a54601ba718d0f058f87bf4e
#
_entry.id   a38f6807a54601ba718d0f058f87bf4e
#
_cell.length_a   1.000
_cell.length_b   1.000
_cell.length_c   1.000
_cell.angle_alpha   90.00
_cell.angle_beta   90.00
_cell.angle_gamma   90.00
#
_symmetry.space_group_name_H-M   'P 1'
#
loop_
_entity.id
_entity.type
_entity.pdbx_description
1 polymer ?
#
loop_
_entity_poly.entity_id
_entity_poly.type
_entity_poly.pdbx_seq_one_letter_code
_entity_poly.pdbx_strand_id
1 'polypeptide(L)'
;DIKGNNMGDRKMQDYIKKVLVHMPTDWVKLTTHRLDVYDEQLAKTQFSEQLEILFNANTYETSSLSKLPTAYDYIRLGHPLSCLLEWAIAKLLHIESDHVISFSSSTAPILAVLRKNLLGNKNTRILYTDHLPDSFDTEVLQTVYGYQFELKKVDTTDVIAEFDGSTLFITQQTDLINLEFNPNIDFLVNLHPQLGSVLLVNGKHNTAYISEIQHVRRRETIAMTPANCLVALKSLVQPLAVETNENPELNKKRVLESIAQVTGSSTKAVVGSSGLSIQYAIMMGLIHDAQENHKGKDIKFIVPPNCYGGTNDQARRVAACIDNVAVVDLPVDAGNDMVQSIDNILEQLAAQDAVPYIIAEIPTNPRVEVPDLVQLKAVLSKVRTTTSGATAIDPVFILDQTFCPNVHFLGAGAILSSVRTISYVSGSKFPSGGLCTAGYCVGNTTTDALMEKIELHLQLCDNEATPLQMEFLATQMPSMKQRIEDAYLNTRSFVNHIQETLPSAKINFVSEGLANQGFTPSVFSLDLPTQGNTAKE
;
A
#
# COMPACT_ATOMS: atom_id res chain seq x y z
N ASP A 1 12.21 41.52 11.40
CA ASP A 1 11.82 40.86 10.14
C ASP A 1 10.50 40.07 10.15
N ILE A 2 9.71 40.24 11.22
CA ILE A 2 8.36 39.66 11.33
C ILE A 2 7.40 40.17 10.22
N LYS A 3 7.65 41.37 9.69
CA LYS A 3 6.83 41.94 8.60
C LYS A 3 7.13 41.33 7.20
N GLY A 4 8.33 40.83 6.99
CA GLY A 4 8.72 40.21 5.69
C GLY A 4 8.14 38.81 5.50
N ASN A 5 8.13 38.02 6.57
CA ASN A 5 7.54 36.67 6.57
C ASN A 5 6.03 36.71 6.30
N ASN A 6 5.32 37.65 6.93
CA ASN A 6 3.86 37.78 6.79
C ASN A 6 3.42 38.16 5.36
N MET A 7 4.28 38.84 4.57
CA MET A 7 3.95 39.22 3.18
C MET A 7 4.21 38.10 2.19
N GLY A 8 5.26 37.28 2.39
CA GLY A 8 5.55 36.09 1.61
C GLY A 8 4.50 35.01 1.81
N ASP A 9 4.08 34.80 3.04
CA ASP A 9 3.05 33.83 3.41
C ASP A 9 1.69 34.20 2.80
N ARG A 10 1.31 35.48 2.82
CA ARG A 10 0.10 35.96 2.15
C ARG A 10 0.14 35.75 0.64
N LYS A 11 1.26 36.03 0.01
CA LYS A 11 1.45 35.83 -1.45
C LYS A 11 1.25 34.36 -1.80
N MET A 12 1.81 33.46 -1.03
CA MET A 12 1.66 32.01 -1.22
C MET A 12 0.21 31.57 -1.00
N GLN A 13 -0.42 31.99 0.09
CA GLN A 13 -1.82 31.67 0.37
C GLN A 13 -2.78 32.19 -0.71
N ASP A 14 -2.59 33.41 -1.20
CA ASP A 14 -3.37 34.00 -2.27
C ASP A 14 -3.17 33.24 -3.60
N TYR A 15 -1.94 32.81 -3.86
CA TYR A 15 -1.65 31.97 -5.02
C TYR A 15 -2.34 30.60 -4.94
N ILE A 16 -2.28 29.93 -3.79
CA ILE A 16 -2.98 28.65 -3.57
C ILE A 16 -4.49 28.80 -3.78
N LYS A 17 -5.12 29.87 -3.28
CA LYS A 17 -6.54 30.14 -3.53
C LYS A 17 -6.85 30.17 -5.02
N LYS A 18 -6.03 30.86 -5.81
CA LYS A 18 -6.20 30.96 -7.26
C LYS A 18 -6.02 29.61 -7.95
N VAL A 19 -4.99 28.85 -7.55
CA VAL A 19 -4.73 27.49 -8.07
C VAL A 19 -5.92 26.57 -7.78
N LEU A 20 -6.47 26.59 -6.59
CA LEU A 20 -7.62 25.73 -6.23
C LEU A 20 -8.88 26.04 -7.02
N VAL A 21 -9.06 27.30 -7.44
CA VAL A 21 -10.20 27.70 -8.31
C VAL A 21 -9.99 27.24 -9.76
N HIS A 22 -8.74 27.26 -10.26
CA HIS A 22 -8.40 27.03 -11.67
C HIS A 22 -7.76 25.67 -11.95
N MET A 23 -7.54 24.85 -10.92
CA MET A 23 -6.89 23.55 -11.10
C MET A 23 -7.63 22.66 -12.09
N PRO A 24 -6.89 21.81 -12.84
CA PRO A 24 -7.51 20.81 -13.70
C PRO A 24 -8.42 19.87 -12.88
N THR A 25 -9.58 19.51 -13.45
CA THR A 25 -10.55 18.63 -12.78
C THR A 25 -10.01 17.24 -12.49
N ASP A 26 -9.06 16.77 -13.30
CA ASP A 26 -8.40 15.48 -13.14
C ASP A 26 -7.43 15.42 -11.95
N TRP A 27 -7.08 16.56 -11.34
CA TRP A 27 -6.27 16.54 -10.11
C TRP A 27 -7.02 15.93 -8.92
N VAL A 28 -8.33 16.07 -8.86
CA VAL A 28 -9.19 15.46 -7.83
C VAL A 28 -9.70 14.09 -8.27
N LYS A 29 -10.07 13.96 -9.52
CA LYS A 29 -10.64 12.75 -10.14
C LYS A 29 -9.60 11.99 -10.95
N LEU A 30 -8.40 11.88 -10.41
CA LEU A 30 -7.29 11.21 -11.04
C LEU A 30 -7.55 9.70 -11.11
N THR A 31 -7.17 9.06 -12.21
CA THR A 31 -7.12 7.60 -12.27
C THR A 31 -5.97 7.07 -11.44
N THR A 32 -6.07 5.82 -10.97
CA THR A 32 -5.03 5.21 -10.12
C THR A 32 -3.68 5.12 -10.81
N HIS A 33 -3.68 4.86 -12.13
CA HIS A 33 -2.49 4.82 -12.96
C HIS A 33 -2.54 5.93 -14.01
N ARG A 34 -1.41 6.60 -14.20
CA ARG A 34 -1.19 7.51 -15.32
C ARG A 34 -0.43 6.78 -16.41
N LEU A 35 -0.64 7.21 -17.65
CA LEU A 35 0.00 6.59 -18.82
C LEU A 35 1.25 7.34 -19.29
N ASP A 36 1.63 8.40 -18.59
CA ASP A 36 2.77 9.22 -18.95
C ASP A 36 4.09 8.52 -18.63
N VAL A 37 5.08 8.72 -19.46
CA VAL A 37 6.46 8.31 -19.16
C VAL A 37 7.13 9.39 -18.34
N TYR A 38 7.73 9.02 -17.22
CA TYR A 38 8.40 9.96 -16.33
C TYR A 38 9.58 9.29 -15.61
N ASP A 39 10.50 10.11 -15.11
CA ASP A 39 11.54 9.63 -14.20
C ASP A 39 11.02 9.64 -12.77
N GLU A 40 10.91 8.48 -12.17
CA GLU A 40 10.32 8.30 -10.85
C GLU A 40 11.07 9.06 -9.74
N GLN A 41 12.40 9.14 -9.84
CA GLN A 41 13.22 9.83 -8.85
C GLN A 41 13.05 11.36 -8.92
N LEU A 42 12.67 11.87 -10.08
CA LEU A 42 12.51 13.29 -10.37
C LEU A 42 11.06 13.76 -10.33
N ALA A 43 10.09 12.86 -10.23
CA ALA A 43 8.67 13.17 -10.40
C ALA A 43 8.19 14.33 -9.52
N LYS A 44 8.46 14.27 -8.21
CA LYS A 44 8.08 15.34 -7.27
C LYS A 44 8.92 16.61 -7.50
N THR A 45 10.22 16.46 -7.70
CA THR A 45 11.15 17.58 -7.87
C THR A 45 10.81 18.38 -9.12
N GLN A 46 10.61 17.72 -10.26
CA GLN A 46 10.24 18.39 -11.51
C GLN A 46 8.90 19.12 -11.40
N PHE A 47 7.90 18.49 -10.79
CA PHE A 47 6.60 19.14 -10.55
C PHE A 47 6.76 20.38 -9.68
N SER A 48 7.48 20.27 -8.57
CA SER A 48 7.68 21.37 -7.62
C SER A 48 8.48 22.53 -8.19
N GLU A 49 9.50 22.24 -8.99
CA GLU A 49 10.32 23.28 -9.68
C GLU A 49 9.48 24.04 -10.71
N GLN A 50 8.67 23.34 -11.51
CA GLN A 50 7.80 23.99 -12.49
C GLN A 50 6.67 24.78 -11.81
N LEU A 51 6.12 24.28 -10.71
CA LEU A 51 5.16 25.01 -9.90
C LEU A 51 5.74 26.28 -9.31
N GLU A 52 6.99 26.24 -8.86
CA GLU A 52 7.72 27.41 -8.35
C GLU A 52 7.86 28.50 -9.43
N ILE A 53 8.11 28.12 -10.67
CA ILE A 53 8.17 29.07 -11.80
C ILE A 53 6.80 29.73 -12.01
N LEU A 54 5.71 28.94 -11.99
CA LEU A 54 4.36 29.48 -12.11
C LEU A 54 4.01 30.42 -10.95
N PHE A 55 4.38 30.04 -9.72
CA PHE A 55 4.19 30.88 -8.53
C PHE A 55 4.89 32.23 -8.64
N ASN A 56 6.17 32.22 -9.04
CA ASN A 56 6.95 33.46 -9.17
C ASN A 56 6.40 34.36 -10.27
N ALA A 57 5.85 33.80 -11.33
CA ALA A 57 5.18 34.51 -12.41
C ALA A 57 3.71 34.86 -12.11
N ASN A 58 3.18 34.44 -10.96
CA ASN A 58 1.73 34.53 -10.62
C ASN A 58 0.83 33.95 -11.71
N THR A 59 1.23 32.84 -12.30
CA THR A 59 0.51 32.12 -13.36
C THR A 59 -0.28 30.97 -12.73
N TYR A 60 -1.60 30.99 -12.94
CA TYR A 60 -2.52 30.04 -12.28
C TYR A 60 -3.63 29.54 -13.20
N GLU A 61 -3.63 29.91 -14.47
CA GLU A 61 -4.63 29.48 -15.44
C GLU A 61 -4.60 27.96 -15.64
N THR A 62 -5.79 27.38 -15.81
CA THR A 62 -5.94 25.93 -16.01
C THR A 62 -5.03 25.37 -17.09
N SER A 63 -4.87 26.11 -18.20
CA SER A 63 -4.00 25.71 -19.32
C SER A 63 -2.53 25.62 -18.94
N SER A 64 -2.06 26.45 -18.03
CA SER A 64 -0.69 26.44 -17.52
C SER A 64 -0.50 25.33 -16.47
N LEU A 65 -1.45 25.16 -15.56
CA LEU A 65 -1.44 24.10 -14.56
C LEU A 65 -1.48 22.71 -15.20
N SER A 66 -2.25 22.56 -16.28
CA SER A 66 -2.35 21.29 -17.04
C SER A 66 -1.04 20.88 -17.74
N LYS A 67 -0.10 21.81 -17.91
CA LYS A 67 1.22 21.55 -18.52
C LYS A 67 2.30 21.18 -17.51
N LEU A 68 1.98 21.20 -16.21
CA LEU A 68 2.94 20.75 -15.20
C LEU A 68 3.32 19.30 -15.47
N PRO A 69 4.58 18.90 -15.19
CA PRO A 69 5.02 17.53 -15.35
C PRO A 69 4.21 16.56 -14.53
N THR A 70 4.13 15.31 -14.97
CA THR A 70 3.52 14.23 -14.19
C THR A 70 4.20 14.12 -12.83
N ALA A 71 3.42 14.23 -11.75
CA ALA A 71 3.94 14.10 -10.40
C ALA A 71 4.34 12.64 -10.10
N TYR A 72 3.45 11.68 -10.41
CA TYR A 72 3.68 10.25 -10.24
C TYR A 72 2.78 9.47 -11.20
N ASP A 73 3.19 8.25 -11.57
CA ASP A 73 2.38 7.35 -12.41
C ASP A 73 1.28 6.63 -11.62
N TYR A 74 1.44 6.53 -10.31
CA TYR A 74 0.53 5.81 -9.42
C TYR A 74 0.17 6.66 -8.20
N ILE A 75 -1.11 6.91 -7.96
CA ILE A 75 -1.58 7.82 -6.91
C ILE A 75 -1.25 7.35 -5.48
N ARG A 76 -0.93 6.09 -5.28
CA ARG A 76 -0.42 5.60 -3.99
C ARG A 76 0.87 6.30 -3.59
N LEU A 77 1.75 6.57 -4.55
CA LEU A 77 3.03 7.23 -4.32
C LEU A 77 2.87 8.72 -4.09
N GLY A 78 1.94 9.32 -4.79
CA GLY A 78 1.67 10.74 -4.80
C GLY A 78 0.89 11.15 -6.04
N HIS A 79 0.51 12.41 -6.11
CA HIS A 79 -0.29 12.99 -7.17
C HIS A 79 -0.16 14.52 -7.15
N PRO A 80 -0.68 15.27 -8.13
CA PRO A 80 -0.53 16.72 -8.16
C PRO A 80 -0.93 17.44 -6.88
N LEU A 81 -2.04 17.04 -6.26
CA LEU A 81 -2.50 17.69 -5.02
C LEU A 81 -1.64 17.36 -3.81
N SER A 82 -1.06 16.16 -3.70
CA SER A 82 -0.11 15.86 -2.63
C SER A 82 1.18 16.66 -2.81
N CYS A 83 1.68 16.79 -4.02
CA CYS A 83 2.85 17.62 -4.31
C CYS A 83 2.58 19.11 -4.04
N LEU A 84 1.41 19.61 -4.40
CA LEU A 84 1.01 20.99 -4.11
C LEU A 84 0.92 21.26 -2.60
N LEU A 85 0.33 20.33 -1.84
CA LEU A 85 0.24 20.43 -0.38
C LEU A 85 1.62 20.44 0.26
N GLU A 86 2.48 19.51 -0.14
CA GLU A 86 3.85 19.39 0.36
C GLU A 86 4.68 20.63 0.01
N TRP A 87 4.53 21.17 -1.20
CA TRP A 87 5.16 22.41 -1.61
C TRP A 87 4.67 23.62 -0.79
N ALA A 88 3.35 23.74 -0.57
CA ALA A 88 2.76 24.84 0.18
C ALA A 88 3.24 24.84 1.65
N ILE A 89 3.26 23.68 2.30
CA ILE A 89 3.77 23.54 3.67
C ILE A 89 5.27 23.87 3.73
N ALA A 90 6.05 23.39 2.77
CA ALA A 90 7.48 23.69 2.69
C ALA A 90 7.74 25.20 2.58
N LYS A 91 6.94 25.91 1.77
CA LYS A 91 7.00 27.37 1.65
C LYS A 91 6.72 28.08 2.96
N LEU A 92 5.66 27.66 3.66
CA LEU A 92 5.31 28.25 4.97
C LEU A 92 6.41 28.08 6.01
N LEU A 93 7.12 26.95 5.97
CA LEU A 93 8.13 26.59 6.95
C LEU A 93 9.55 26.93 6.51
N HIS A 94 9.73 27.48 5.31
CA HIS A 94 11.04 27.80 4.71
C HIS A 94 12.00 26.61 4.66
N ILE A 95 11.46 25.44 4.29
CA ILE A 95 12.23 24.20 4.07
C ILE A 95 12.07 23.71 2.61
N GLU A 96 12.88 22.76 2.23
CA GLU A 96 12.79 22.13 0.91
C GLU A 96 11.54 21.25 0.79
N SER A 97 10.90 21.22 -0.36
CA SER A 97 9.65 20.47 -0.56
C SER A 97 9.80 18.95 -0.43
N ASP A 98 10.99 18.42 -0.69
CA ASP A 98 11.28 17.00 -0.50
C ASP A 98 11.37 16.58 0.99
N HIS A 99 11.56 17.55 1.90
CA HIS A 99 11.50 17.35 3.35
C HIS A 99 10.08 17.26 3.90
N VAL A 100 9.05 17.41 3.06
CA VAL A 100 7.64 17.35 3.44
C VAL A 100 7.00 16.16 2.74
N ILE A 101 6.49 15.20 3.51
CA ILE A 101 5.94 13.96 2.98
C ILE A 101 4.57 13.70 3.62
N SER A 102 3.51 13.72 2.81
CA SER A 102 2.13 13.50 3.25
C SER A 102 1.77 12.02 3.25
N PHE A 103 0.89 11.64 4.18
CA PHE A 103 0.38 10.28 4.34
C PHE A 103 -1.12 10.28 4.58
N SER A 104 -1.81 9.28 4.06
CA SER A 104 -3.20 8.99 4.45
C SER A 104 -3.29 8.49 5.89
N SER A 105 -2.27 7.78 6.34
CA SER A 105 -2.14 7.23 7.69
C SER A 105 -1.51 8.22 8.65
N SER A 106 -1.99 8.25 9.89
CA SER A 106 -1.37 9.00 10.99
C SER A 106 -0.23 8.22 11.66
N THR A 107 -0.19 6.91 11.53
CA THR A 107 0.81 6.03 12.18
C THR A 107 1.98 5.69 11.25
N ALA A 108 1.73 5.48 9.97
CA ALA A 108 2.76 5.04 9.02
C ALA A 108 4.01 5.92 8.97
N PRO A 109 3.95 7.26 9.04
CA PRO A 109 5.17 8.07 9.08
C PRO A 109 6.03 7.81 10.31
N ILE A 110 5.42 7.52 11.45
CA ILE A 110 6.12 7.15 12.69
C ILE A 110 6.85 5.81 12.47
N LEU A 111 6.14 4.83 11.91
CA LEU A 111 6.71 3.50 11.61
C LEU A 111 7.86 3.59 10.61
N ALA A 112 7.80 4.51 9.65
CA ALA A 112 8.87 4.71 8.68
C ALA A 112 10.19 5.11 9.33
N VAL A 113 10.15 6.02 10.30
CA VAL A 113 11.33 6.44 11.07
C VAL A 113 11.82 5.31 11.97
N LEU A 114 10.91 4.65 12.69
CA LEU A 114 11.24 3.52 13.57
C LEU A 114 11.93 2.38 12.80
N ARG A 115 11.41 2.07 11.60
CA ARG A 115 12.00 1.06 10.73
C ARG A 115 13.43 1.42 10.31
N LYS A 116 13.63 2.63 9.83
CA LYS A 116 14.96 3.09 9.41
C LYS A 116 15.95 3.05 10.57
N ASN A 117 15.54 3.45 11.75
CA ASN A 117 16.39 3.44 12.93
C ASN A 117 16.67 2.01 13.43
N LEU A 118 15.69 1.11 13.35
CA LEU A 118 15.92 -0.31 13.67
C LEU A 118 17.02 -0.90 12.78
N LEU A 119 16.93 -0.70 11.47
CA LEU A 119 17.91 -1.21 10.51
C LEU A 119 19.29 -0.56 10.66
N GLY A 120 19.35 0.68 11.13
CA GLY A 120 20.59 1.42 11.37
C GLY A 120 21.13 1.28 12.79
N ASN A 121 20.54 0.47 13.65
CA ASN A 121 20.87 0.37 15.08
C ASN A 121 20.91 1.72 15.78
N LYS A 122 19.96 2.58 15.46
CA LYS A 122 19.84 3.94 16.03
C LYS A 122 18.64 4.01 16.98
N ASN A 123 18.83 4.64 18.12
CA ASN A 123 17.77 4.87 19.09
C ASN A 123 16.74 5.88 18.57
N THR A 124 15.50 5.73 18.99
CA THR A 124 14.42 6.68 18.68
C THR A 124 13.76 7.14 19.96
N ARG A 125 13.58 8.46 20.08
CA ARG A 125 12.78 9.08 21.13
C ARG A 125 11.55 9.71 20.48
N ILE A 126 10.36 9.31 20.94
CA ILE A 126 9.08 9.85 20.48
C ILE A 126 8.52 10.79 21.56
N LEU A 127 8.35 12.05 21.20
CA LEU A 127 7.72 13.08 22.05
C LEU A 127 6.36 13.44 21.46
N TYR A 128 5.37 13.71 22.32
CA TYR A 128 4.05 14.16 21.87
C TYR A 128 3.42 15.12 22.91
N THR A 129 2.59 16.05 22.43
CA THR A 129 1.96 17.06 23.30
C THR A 129 0.58 16.64 23.78
N ASP A 130 -0.32 16.31 22.85
CA ASP A 130 -1.73 16.04 23.16
C ASP A 130 -2.00 14.53 23.25
N HIS A 131 -2.09 13.91 22.10
CA HIS A 131 -2.40 12.49 21.95
C HIS A 131 -1.50 11.86 20.91
N LEU A 132 -1.21 10.58 21.11
CA LEU A 132 -0.73 9.70 20.04
C LEU A 132 -1.88 9.42 19.06
N PRO A 133 -1.60 9.00 17.81
CA PRO A 133 -2.64 8.44 16.97
C PRO A 133 -3.43 7.36 17.70
N ASP A 134 -4.76 7.35 17.54
CA ASP A 134 -5.66 6.45 18.29
C ASP A 134 -5.28 4.96 18.11
N SER A 135 -4.73 4.62 16.96
CA SER A 135 -4.30 3.26 16.62
C SER A 135 -2.90 2.90 17.11
N PHE A 136 -2.17 3.83 17.71
CA PHE A 136 -0.79 3.61 18.13
C PHE A 136 -0.73 2.65 19.33
N ASP A 137 -0.21 1.44 19.11
CA ASP A 137 -0.08 0.40 20.11
C ASP A 137 1.39 0.14 20.42
N THR A 138 1.87 0.72 21.52
CA THR A 138 3.27 0.63 21.96
C THR A 138 3.72 -0.81 22.16
N GLU A 139 2.90 -1.63 22.82
CA GLU A 139 3.25 -3.02 23.13
C GLU A 139 3.43 -3.84 21.86
N VAL A 140 2.48 -3.77 20.93
CA VAL A 140 2.56 -4.50 19.66
C VAL A 140 3.74 -4.01 18.80
N LEU A 141 3.97 -2.71 18.74
CA LEU A 141 5.11 -2.15 18.00
C LEU A 141 6.46 -2.63 18.55
N GLN A 142 6.59 -2.79 19.86
CA GLN A 142 7.80 -3.28 20.48
C GLN A 142 7.96 -4.78 20.36
N THR A 143 6.89 -5.57 20.58
CA THR A 143 6.95 -7.03 20.64
C THR A 143 6.86 -7.69 19.28
N VAL A 144 5.97 -7.23 18.39
CA VAL A 144 5.76 -7.85 17.07
C VAL A 144 6.66 -7.23 16.01
N TYR A 145 6.73 -5.91 15.95
CA TYR A 145 7.57 -5.19 14.96
C TYR A 145 9.04 -5.12 15.36
N GLY A 146 9.35 -5.32 16.64
CA GLY A 146 10.72 -5.25 17.14
C GLY A 146 11.26 -3.81 17.25
N TYR A 147 10.40 -2.79 17.12
CA TYR A 147 10.84 -1.41 17.23
C TYR A 147 11.18 -1.06 18.68
N GLN A 148 12.27 -0.33 18.87
CA GLN A 148 12.71 0.17 20.17
C GLN A 148 12.67 1.68 20.19
N PHE A 149 11.98 2.24 21.17
CA PHE A 149 11.84 3.68 21.30
C PHE A 149 11.50 4.07 22.73
N GLU A 150 11.89 5.28 23.09
CA GLU A 150 11.38 5.97 24.28
C GLU A 150 10.15 6.78 23.90
N LEU A 151 9.15 6.80 24.76
CA LEU A 151 7.90 7.52 24.55
C LEU A 151 7.65 8.46 25.72
N LYS A 152 7.50 9.75 25.44
CA LYS A 152 7.29 10.77 26.50
C LYS A 152 6.29 11.83 26.05
N LYS A 153 5.30 12.08 26.92
CA LYS A 153 4.43 13.25 26.79
C LYS A 153 5.16 14.48 27.30
N VAL A 154 5.09 15.59 26.57
CA VAL A 154 5.72 16.87 26.90
C VAL A 154 4.73 18.01 26.75
N ASP A 155 5.02 19.13 27.42
CA ASP A 155 4.32 20.40 27.21
C ASP A 155 5.01 21.23 26.12
N THR A 156 4.26 22.10 25.47
CA THR A 156 4.79 23.01 24.42
C THR A 156 5.87 23.94 24.95
N THR A 157 5.91 24.17 26.28
CA THR A 157 6.89 25.02 26.97
C THR A 157 8.12 24.25 27.42
N ASP A 158 8.13 22.93 27.34
CA ASP A 158 9.26 22.11 27.78
C ASP A 158 10.47 22.30 26.86
N VAL A 159 11.65 22.35 27.49
CA VAL A 159 12.92 22.34 26.74
C VAL A 159 13.19 20.92 26.25
N ILE A 160 13.46 20.77 24.96
CA ILE A 160 13.82 19.52 24.37
C ILE A 160 15.33 19.33 24.47
N ALA A 161 15.75 18.39 25.30
CA ALA A 161 17.15 18.06 25.48
C ALA A 161 17.75 17.34 24.26
N GLU A 162 19.06 17.39 24.12
CA GLU A 162 19.79 16.55 23.18
C GLU A 162 19.51 15.06 23.45
N PHE A 163 19.54 14.27 22.41
CA PHE A 163 19.31 12.82 22.47
C PHE A 163 20.29 12.11 21.53
N ASP A 164 20.88 11.04 22.01
CA ASP A 164 21.74 10.18 21.20
C ASP A 164 20.87 9.21 20.37
N GLY A 165 20.43 9.68 19.22
CA GLY A 165 19.50 9.00 18.32
C GLY A 165 18.65 9.99 17.55
N SER A 166 17.50 9.53 17.07
CA SER A 166 16.52 10.41 16.44
C SER A 166 15.41 10.80 17.41
N THR A 167 15.04 12.08 17.41
CA THR A 167 13.86 12.59 18.11
C THR A 167 12.75 12.84 17.11
N LEU A 168 11.62 12.19 17.30
CA LEU A 168 10.40 12.35 16.53
C LEU A 168 9.36 13.04 17.43
N PHE A 169 8.79 14.14 16.94
CA PHE A 169 7.80 14.92 17.66
C PHE A 169 6.44 14.84 16.99
N ILE A 170 5.41 14.43 17.73
CA ILE A 170 4.04 14.30 17.21
C ILE A 170 3.21 15.48 17.73
N THR A 171 2.57 16.20 16.83
CA THR A 171 1.72 17.34 17.16
C THR A 171 0.45 17.36 16.34
N GLN A 172 -0.62 17.90 16.93
CA GLN A 172 -1.88 18.22 16.24
C GLN A 172 -2.01 19.72 15.96
N GLN A 173 -0.92 20.45 16.03
CA GLN A 173 -0.92 21.89 15.82
C GLN A 173 -1.50 22.26 14.45
N THR A 174 -2.60 23.02 14.43
CA THR A 174 -3.29 23.43 13.21
C THR A 174 -2.65 24.65 12.54
N ASP A 175 -1.90 25.44 13.29
CA ASP A 175 -1.21 26.63 12.81
C ASP A 175 0.27 26.31 12.54
N LEU A 176 0.55 25.95 11.28
CA LEU A 176 1.90 25.63 10.82
C LEU A 176 2.83 26.84 10.80
N ILE A 177 2.31 28.06 10.71
CA ILE A 177 3.10 29.30 10.66
C ILE A 177 3.87 29.52 11.96
N ASN A 178 3.33 29.04 13.07
CA ASN A 178 3.95 29.13 14.40
C ASN A 178 4.79 27.91 14.79
N LEU A 179 5.02 26.99 13.85
CA LEU A 179 5.91 25.85 14.06
C LEU A 179 7.36 26.31 13.97
N GLU A 180 8.04 26.31 15.11
CA GLU A 180 9.48 26.49 15.16
C GLU A 180 10.19 25.14 15.21
N PHE A 181 11.10 24.90 14.25
CA PHE A 181 11.96 23.73 14.29
C PHE A 181 13.01 23.86 15.38
N ASN A 182 12.83 23.12 16.47
CA ASN A 182 13.88 22.94 17.45
C ASN A 182 14.99 22.06 16.83
N PRO A 183 16.29 22.44 16.95
CA PRO A 183 17.39 21.65 16.40
C PRO A 183 17.51 20.25 17.01
N ASN A 184 16.90 20.01 18.18
CA ASN A 184 16.87 18.70 18.83
C ASN A 184 15.67 17.83 18.41
N ILE A 185 14.86 18.28 17.45
CA ILE A 185 13.81 17.50 16.79
C ILE A 185 14.28 17.16 15.38
N ASP A 186 14.39 15.87 15.08
CA ASP A 186 14.80 15.37 13.76
C ASP A 186 13.61 15.23 12.80
N PHE A 187 12.48 14.79 13.32
CA PHE A 187 11.25 14.57 12.54
C PHE A 187 10.05 15.12 13.30
N LEU A 188 9.18 15.81 12.57
CA LEU A 188 7.92 16.27 13.11
C LEU A 188 6.77 15.64 12.33
N VAL A 189 5.88 14.94 13.04
CA VAL A 189 4.64 14.39 12.47
C VAL A 189 3.49 15.30 12.87
N ASN A 190 2.97 16.03 11.90
CA ASN A 190 1.80 16.86 12.08
C ASN A 190 0.54 16.05 11.73
N LEU A 191 -0.30 15.78 12.72
CA LEU A 191 -1.55 15.07 12.55
C LEU A 191 -2.63 16.01 12.01
N HIS A 192 -3.27 15.61 10.92
CA HIS A 192 -4.43 16.29 10.34
C HIS A 192 -5.67 15.42 10.61
N PRO A 193 -6.47 15.72 11.63
CA PRO A 193 -7.60 14.88 12.02
C PRO A 193 -8.50 14.55 10.83
N GLN A 194 -8.84 13.27 10.67
CA GLN A 194 -9.65 12.70 9.59
C GLN A 194 -9.03 12.77 8.18
N LEU A 195 -7.90 13.42 7.99
CA LEU A 195 -7.27 13.58 6.67
C LEU A 195 -6.02 12.71 6.50
N GLY A 196 -5.28 12.51 7.58
CA GLY A 196 -3.99 11.83 7.58
C GLY A 196 -2.93 12.59 8.35
N SER A 197 -1.72 12.62 7.84
CA SER A 197 -0.59 13.28 8.49
C SER A 197 0.42 13.82 7.48
N VAL A 198 1.28 14.70 7.97
CA VAL A 198 2.42 15.22 7.20
C VAL A 198 3.68 15.06 8.05
N LEU A 199 4.67 14.38 7.49
CA LEU A 199 5.99 14.24 8.09
C LEU A 199 6.91 15.32 7.57
N LEU A 200 7.57 16.02 8.49
CA LEU A 200 8.58 17.04 8.23
C LEU A 200 9.95 16.53 8.66
N VAL A 201 10.91 16.52 7.74
CA VAL A 201 12.29 16.11 7.99
C VAL A 201 13.11 17.36 8.33
N ASN A 202 13.69 17.42 9.52
CA ASN A 202 14.46 18.56 9.96
C ASN A 202 15.96 18.33 9.78
N GLY A 203 16.63 19.34 9.24
CA GLY A 203 18.07 19.37 9.08
C GLY A 203 18.62 18.53 7.92
N LYS A 204 19.75 19.00 7.38
CA LYS A 204 20.42 18.35 6.24
C LYS A 204 20.99 16.96 6.57
N HIS A 205 21.32 16.73 7.84
CA HIS A 205 21.84 15.44 8.31
C HIS A 205 20.79 14.32 8.30
N ASN A 206 19.49 14.65 8.19
CA ASN A 206 18.40 13.70 8.09
C ASN A 206 17.94 13.42 6.64
N THR A 207 18.59 13.99 5.64
CA THR A 207 18.21 13.86 4.22
C THR A 207 18.20 12.40 3.75
N ALA A 208 19.07 11.55 4.29
CA ALA A 208 19.12 10.13 3.95
C ALA A 208 17.85 9.34 4.33
N TYR A 209 17.00 9.88 5.21
CA TYR A 209 15.72 9.27 5.57
C TYR A 209 14.64 9.45 4.51
N ILE A 210 14.74 10.47 3.67
CA ILE A 210 13.67 10.88 2.75
C ILE A 210 13.27 9.73 1.80
N SER A 211 14.23 9.10 1.15
CA SER A 211 13.96 8.00 0.22
C SER A 211 13.34 6.79 0.91
N GLU A 212 13.77 6.47 2.12
CA GLU A 212 13.21 5.37 2.91
C GLU A 212 11.77 5.66 3.35
N ILE A 213 11.48 6.89 3.77
CA ILE A 213 10.14 7.34 4.15
C ILE A 213 9.20 7.30 2.94
N GLN A 214 9.64 7.76 1.78
CA GLN A 214 8.89 7.67 0.53
C GLN A 214 8.65 6.21 0.11
N HIS A 215 9.62 5.33 0.34
CA HIS A 215 9.48 3.90 0.05
C HIS A 215 8.37 3.24 0.89
N VAL A 216 8.13 3.71 2.10
CA VAL A 216 7.00 3.26 2.92
C VAL A 216 5.66 3.62 2.24
N ARG A 217 5.51 4.79 1.64
CA ARG A 217 4.33 5.14 0.82
C ARG A 217 4.16 4.20 -0.37
N ARG A 218 5.28 3.76 -0.96
CA ARG A 218 5.26 2.83 -2.09
C ARG A 218 4.76 1.44 -1.70
N ARG A 219 5.10 0.96 -0.50
CA ARG A 219 4.96 -0.46 -0.14
C ARG A 219 3.98 -0.75 1.00
N GLU A 220 3.96 0.04 2.06
CA GLU A 220 3.20 -0.28 3.27
C GLU A 220 1.96 0.58 3.49
N THR A 221 1.88 1.73 2.82
CA THR A 221 0.77 2.68 2.97
C THR A 221 0.54 3.46 1.67
N ILE A 222 -0.12 4.61 1.76
CA ILE A 222 -0.35 5.53 0.62
C ILE A 222 -0.09 6.97 1.02
N ALA A 223 0.16 7.83 0.02
CA ALA A 223 0.10 9.28 0.18
C ALA A 223 -1.30 9.73 0.62
N MET A 224 -1.41 10.90 1.22
CA MET A 224 -2.71 11.49 1.51
C MET A 224 -3.53 11.56 0.21
N THR A 225 -4.80 11.16 0.27
CA THR A 225 -5.65 11.06 -0.92
C THR A 225 -5.88 12.42 -1.58
N PRO A 226 -6.19 12.48 -2.89
CA PRO A 226 -6.44 13.76 -3.57
C PRO A 226 -7.52 14.61 -2.87
N ALA A 227 -8.62 14.00 -2.48
CA ALA A 227 -9.69 14.71 -1.79
C ALA A 227 -9.25 15.26 -0.43
N ASN A 228 -8.51 14.47 0.35
CA ASN A 228 -8.01 14.92 1.66
C ASN A 228 -6.93 15.99 1.52
N CYS A 229 -6.08 15.92 0.50
CA CYS A 229 -5.14 16.99 0.17
C CYS A 229 -5.86 18.29 -0.18
N LEU A 230 -6.95 18.21 -0.93
CA LEU A 230 -7.75 19.38 -1.28
C LEU A 230 -8.35 20.04 -0.02
N VAL A 231 -8.88 19.25 0.92
CA VAL A 231 -9.39 19.77 2.19
C VAL A 231 -8.27 20.42 3.01
N ALA A 232 -7.11 19.76 3.10
CA ALA A 232 -5.94 20.28 3.80
C ALA A 232 -5.45 21.62 3.18
N LEU A 233 -5.37 21.71 1.86
CA LEU A 233 -5.00 22.91 1.14
C LEU A 233 -6.00 24.05 1.37
N LYS A 234 -7.30 23.77 1.32
CA LYS A 234 -8.34 24.75 1.65
C LYS A 234 -8.19 25.27 3.08
N SER A 235 -7.86 24.39 4.02
CA SER A 235 -7.65 24.77 5.43
C SER A 235 -6.42 25.67 5.63
N LEU A 236 -5.40 25.56 4.79
CA LEU A 236 -4.22 26.45 4.84
C LEU A 236 -4.56 27.87 4.41
N VAL A 237 -5.52 28.06 3.54
CA VAL A 237 -5.85 29.39 2.98
C VAL A 237 -7.10 29.99 3.59
N GLN A 238 -7.97 29.18 4.16
CA GLN A 238 -9.19 29.62 4.82
C GLN A 238 -9.65 28.55 5.82
N PRO A 239 -9.84 28.90 7.11
CA PRO A 239 -10.39 27.97 8.09
C PRO A 239 -11.77 27.46 7.60
N LEU A 240 -11.89 26.16 7.42
CA LEU A 240 -13.12 25.50 7.02
C LEU A 240 -13.46 24.40 8.01
N ALA A 241 -14.75 24.21 8.27
CA ALA A 241 -15.22 22.98 8.88
C ALA A 241 -15.05 21.83 7.87
N VAL A 242 -14.52 20.69 8.33
CA VAL A 242 -14.44 19.48 7.53
C VAL A 242 -15.86 18.95 7.32
N GLU A 243 -16.35 18.96 6.09
CA GLU A 243 -17.63 18.33 5.76
C GLU A 243 -17.45 16.82 5.86
N THR A 244 -18.27 16.19 6.71
CA THR A 244 -18.31 14.74 6.81
C THR A 244 -19.19 14.20 5.67
N ASN A 245 -18.68 13.17 4.97
CA ASN A 245 -19.44 12.46 3.94
C ASN A 245 -20.73 11.86 4.51
N GLU A 246 -21.78 11.93 3.70
CA GLU A 246 -23.04 11.29 4.02
C GLU A 246 -22.89 9.77 4.13
N ASN A 247 -23.13 9.23 5.32
CA ASN A 247 -23.36 7.83 5.58
C ASN A 247 -22.17 6.84 5.33
N PRO A 248 -21.01 7.00 6.00
CA PRO A 248 -19.87 6.09 5.83
C PRO A 248 -20.20 4.64 6.23
N GLU A 249 -21.06 4.42 7.21
CA GLU A 249 -21.46 3.08 7.64
C GLU A 249 -22.28 2.32 6.58
N LEU A 250 -23.14 3.03 5.83
CA LEU A 250 -23.88 2.43 4.73
C LEU A 250 -22.96 2.03 3.58
N ASN A 251 -21.99 2.86 3.24
CA ASN A 251 -21.00 2.55 2.21
C ASN A 251 -20.16 1.33 2.61
N LYS A 252 -19.69 1.29 3.85
CA LYS A 252 -18.96 0.14 4.39
C LYS A 252 -19.78 -1.15 4.30
N LYS A 253 -21.05 -1.11 4.70
CA LYS A 253 -21.97 -2.26 4.60
C LYS A 253 -22.10 -2.74 3.15
N ARG A 254 -22.33 -1.83 2.20
CA ARG A 254 -22.43 -2.17 0.77
C ARG A 254 -21.16 -2.79 0.21
N VAL A 255 -20.01 -2.27 0.59
CA VAL A 255 -18.71 -2.83 0.19
C VAL A 255 -18.53 -4.25 0.72
N LEU A 256 -18.81 -4.48 1.99
CA LEU A 256 -18.71 -5.81 2.61
C LEU A 256 -19.67 -6.82 1.96
N GLU A 257 -20.89 -6.41 1.65
CA GLU A 257 -21.87 -7.24 0.93
C GLU A 257 -21.38 -7.58 -0.48
N SER A 258 -20.82 -6.61 -1.20
CA SER A 258 -20.25 -6.84 -2.53
C SER A 258 -19.05 -7.79 -2.48
N ILE A 259 -18.18 -7.66 -1.50
CA ILE A 259 -17.04 -8.58 -1.32
C ILE A 259 -17.53 -10.00 -1.04
N ALA A 260 -18.50 -10.18 -0.14
CA ALA A 260 -19.07 -11.48 0.15
C ALA A 260 -19.68 -12.14 -1.09
N GLN A 261 -20.37 -11.36 -1.91
CA GLN A 261 -20.98 -11.83 -3.15
C GLN A 261 -19.93 -12.23 -4.20
N VAL A 262 -18.90 -11.42 -4.43
CA VAL A 262 -17.89 -11.68 -5.46
C VAL A 262 -16.93 -12.81 -5.08
N THR A 263 -16.65 -12.98 -3.79
CA THR A 263 -15.75 -14.04 -3.29
C THR A 263 -16.47 -15.34 -2.94
N GLY A 264 -17.79 -15.29 -2.75
CA GLY A 264 -18.57 -16.40 -2.23
C GLY A 264 -18.25 -16.75 -0.76
N SER A 265 -17.49 -15.91 -0.07
CA SER A 265 -17.13 -16.10 1.34
C SER A 265 -18.10 -15.36 2.26
N SER A 266 -18.57 -16.03 3.32
CA SER A 266 -19.42 -15.43 4.36
C SER A 266 -18.61 -14.86 5.52
N THR A 267 -17.29 -15.02 5.55
CA THR A 267 -16.45 -14.47 6.61
C THR A 267 -16.31 -12.94 6.46
N LYS A 268 -16.08 -12.27 7.58
CA LYS A 268 -15.90 -10.82 7.58
C LYS A 268 -14.67 -10.42 6.75
N ALA A 269 -14.89 -9.55 5.77
CA ALA A 269 -13.81 -8.95 4.99
C ALA A 269 -13.15 -7.77 5.73
N VAL A 270 -11.91 -7.51 5.39
CA VAL A 270 -11.14 -6.34 5.85
C VAL A 270 -10.80 -5.50 4.64
N VAL A 271 -11.03 -4.19 4.71
CA VAL A 271 -10.87 -3.25 3.59
C VAL A 271 -9.82 -2.21 3.93
N GLY A 272 -8.79 -2.12 3.10
CA GLY A 272 -7.64 -1.25 3.30
C GLY A 272 -7.47 -0.18 2.23
N SER A 273 -6.53 0.71 2.47
CA SER A 273 -6.24 1.86 1.62
C SER A 273 -5.54 1.48 0.30
N SER A 274 -4.94 0.30 0.23
CA SER A 274 -4.33 -0.27 -0.98
C SER A 274 -4.18 -1.78 -0.88
N GLY A 275 -3.92 -2.45 -1.99
CA GLY A 275 -3.61 -3.89 -2.00
C GLY A 275 -2.37 -4.21 -1.17
N LEU A 276 -1.33 -3.37 -1.25
CA LEU A 276 -0.11 -3.57 -0.46
C LEU A 276 -0.29 -3.24 1.02
N SER A 277 -1.16 -2.30 1.39
CA SER A 277 -1.54 -2.08 2.80
C SER A 277 -2.21 -3.31 3.39
N ILE A 278 -3.06 -3.96 2.63
CA ILE A 278 -3.69 -5.24 3.01
C ILE A 278 -2.64 -6.35 3.13
N GLN A 279 -1.77 -6.51 2.14
CA GLN A 279 -0.71 -7.53 2.21
C GLN A 279 0.19 -7.33 3.43
N TYR A 280 0.55 -6.08 3.74
CA TYR A 280 1.35 -5.76 4.92
C TYR A 280 0.63 -6.14 6.22
N ALA A 281 -0.65 -5.85 6.33
CA ALA A 281 -1.46 -6.27 7.46
C ALA A 281 -1.56 -7.80 7.58
N ILE A 282 -1.69 -8.50 6.46
CA ILE A 282 -1.67 -9.98 6.42
C ILE A 282 -0.33 -10.50 6.96
N MET A 283 0.78 -10.01 6.45
CA MET A 283 2.11 -10.47 6.87
C MET A 283 2.35 -10.21 8.36
N MET A 284 2.04 -9.00 8.85
CA MET A 284 2.25 -8.66 10.25
C MET A 284 1.27 -9.41 11.18
N GLY A 285 0.04 -9.64 10.75
CA GLY A 285 -0.93 -10.45 11.47
C GLY A 285 -0.48 -11.91 11.61
N LEU A 286 0.06 -12.49 10.54
CA LEU A 286 0.61 -13.86 10.55
C LEU A 286 1.86 -13.97 11.42
N ILE A 287 2.74 -12.99 11.39
CA ILE A 287 3.92 -12.95 12.27
C ILE A 287 3.47 -12.87 13.73
N HIS A 288 2.50 -12.02 14.03
CA HIS A 288 1.93 -11.90 15.37
C HIS A 288 1.37 -13.23 15.87
N ASP A 289 0.58 -13.91 15.04
CA ASP A 289 0.04 -15.23 15.36
C ASP A 289 1.15 -16.27 15.60
N ALA A 290 2.16 -16.29 14.75
CA ALA A 290 3.29 -17.21 14.90
C ALA A 290 4.09 -16.95 16.18
N GLN A 291 4.29 -15.71 16.55
CA GLN A 291 4.95 -15.35 17.81
C GLN A 291 4.18 -15.82 19.04
N GLU A 292 2.86 -15.85 18.99
CA GLU A 292 2.03 -16.37 20.08
C GLU A 292 1.93 -17.89 20.11
N ASN A 293 1.70 -18.50 18.95
CA ASN A 293 1.35 -19.93 18.84
C ASN A 293 2.53 -20.84 18.47
N HIS A 294 3.61 -20.26 17.93
CA HIS A 294 4.80 -20.98 17.47
C HIS A 294 6.08 -20.29 17.94
N LYS A 295 6.14 -20.00 19.24
CA LYS A 295 7.26 -19.25 19.85
C LYS A 295 8.61 -19.83 19.50
N GLY A 296 9.54 -18.96 19.09
CA GLY A 296 10.93 -19.31 18.82
C GLY A 296 11.16 -20.04 17.50
N LYS A 297 10.12 -20.31 16.71
CA LYS A 297 10.24 -20.97 15.42
C LYS A 297 10.52 -19.96 14.32
N ASP A 298 11.29 -20.38 13.31
CA ASP A 298 11.50 -19.59 12.11
C ASP A 298 10.21 -19.47 11.31
N ILE A 299 9.98 -18.28 10.77
CA ILE A 299 8.83 -17.95 9.93
C ILE A 299 9.32 -17.79 8.50
N LYS A 300 8.75 -18.52 7.56
CA LYS A 300 9.13 -18.50 6.17
C LYS A 300 7.98 -18.04 5.31
N PHE A 301 8.16 -16.90 4.62
CA PHE A 301 7.29 -16.48 3.55
C PHE A 301 7.80 -17.02 2.22
N ILE A 302 6.99 -17.86 1.60
CA ILE A 302 7.29 -18.51 0.33
C ILE A 302 6.64 -17.67 -0.76
N VAL A 303 7.45 -17.00 -1.59
CA VAL A 303 6.99 -15.96 -2.53
C VAL A 303 7.61 -16.19 -3.91
N PRO A 304 6.81 -16.15 -5.00
CA PRO A 304 7.37 -16.23 -6.34
C PRO A 304 8.31 -15.05 -6.63
N PRO A 305 9.53 -15.27 -7.12
CA PRO A 305 10.44 -14.16 -7.44
C PRO A 305 9.96 -13.33 -8.63
N ASN A 306 9.15 -13.88 -9.50
CA ASN A 306 8.58 -13.24 -10.71
C ASN A 306 7.13 -12.78 -10.54
N CYS A 307 6.62 -12.69 -9.31
CA CYS A 307 5.29 -12.12 -9.02
C CYS A 307 5.28 -10.59 -9.20
N TYR A 308 4.14 -9.97 -8.89
CA TYR A 308 4.07 -8.51 -8.80
C TYR A 308 5.23 -7.97 -7.95
N GLY A 309 6.00 -7.05 -8.51
CA GLY A 309 7.23 -6.56 -7.86
C GLY A 309 7.01 -5.97 -6.46
N GLY A 310 5.85 -5.33 -6.24
CA GLY A 310 5.46 -4.82 -4.93
C GLY A 310 5.29 -5.91 -3.87
N THR A 311 4.76 -7.07 -4.24
CA THR A 311 4.59 -8.22 -3.35
C THR A 311 5.95 -8.75 -2.88
N ASN A 312 6.86 -8.97 -3.82
CA ASN A 312 8.20 -9.50 -3.50
C ASN A 312 9.02 -8.49 -2.68
N ASP A 313 9.03 -7.23 -3.09
CA ASP A 313 9.76 -6.17 -2.37
C ASP A 313 9.24 -6.03 -0.93
N GLN A 314 7.93 -5.96 -0.73
CA GLN A 314 7.36 -5.84 0.62
C GLN A 314 7.72 -7.05 1.50
N ALA A 315 7.64 -8.27 0.99
CA ALA A 315 8.00 -9.46 1.74
C ALA A 315 9.45 -9.42 2.24
N ARG A 316 10.38 -9.00 1.38
CA ARG A 316 11.80 -8.84 1.74
C ARG A 316 12.01 -7.70 2.73
N ARG A 317 11.26 -6.61 2.60
CA ARG A 317 11.31 -5.49 3.53
C ARG A 317 10.84 -5.89 4.94
N VAL A 318 9.79 -6.70 5.05
CA VAL A 318 9.32 -7.25 6.33
C VAL A 318 10.36 -8.20 6.92
N ALA A 319 10.88 -9.12 6.13
CA ALA A 319 11.90 -10.08 6.57
C ALA A 319 13.19 -9.40 7.07
N ALA A 320 13.57 -8.28 6.49
CA ALA A 320 14.75 -7.51 6.89
C ALA A 320 14.66 -6.95 8.32
N CYS A 321 13.45 -6.76 8.86
CA CYS A 321 13.23 -6.14 10.17
C CYS A 321 13.08 -7.14 11.32
N ILE A 322 12.85 -8.42 11.05
CA ILE A 322 12.51 -9.42 12.07
C ILE A 322 13.44 -10.64 11.90
N ASP A 323 14.25 -10.91 12.91
CA ASP A 323 15.37 -11.85 12.83
C ASP A 323 14.98 -13.27 12.43
N ASN A 324 13.83 -13.76 12.85
CA ASN A 324 13.40 -15.13 12.57
C ASN A 324 12.44 -15.21 11.36
N VAL A 325 12.34 -14.17 10.55
CA VAL A 325 11.54 -14.11 9.33
C VAL A 325 12.44 -14.10 8.11
N ALA A 326 12.18 -14.98 7.16
CA ALA A 326 12.91 -15.03 5.89
C ALA A 326 11.96 -15.29 4.73
N VAL A 327 12.39 -14.89 3.53
CA VAL A 327 11.72 -15.17 2.26
C VAL A 327 12.35 -16.37 1.60
N VAL A 328 11.51 -17.29 1.12
CA VAL A 328 11.91 -18.44 0.31
C VAL A 328 11.33 -18.26 -1.09
N ASP A 329 12.16 -18.33 -2.12
CA ASP A 329 11.71 -18.21 -3.50
C ASP A 329 10.85 -19.42 -3.92
N LEU A 330 9.67 -19.14 -4.48
CA LEU A 330 8.76 -20.14 -5.02
C LEU A 330 8.86 -20.15 -6.56
N PRO A 331 9.49 -21.16 -7.16
CA PRO A 331 9.52 -21.29 -8.62
C PRO A 331 8.12 -21.54 -9.20
N VAL A 332 7.67 -20.63 -10.05
CA VAL A 332 6.41 -20.71 -10.78
C VAL A 332 6.64 -20.30 -12.24
N ASP A 333 5.75 -20.66 -13.12
CA ASP A 333 5.83 -20.33 -14.56
C ASP A 333 7.08 -20.89 -15.28
N ALA A 334 7.20 -20.61 -16.56
CA ALA A 334 8.40 -20.91 -17.39
C ALA A 334 8.92 -22.37 -17.27
N GLY A 335 8.00 -23.33 -17.21
CA GLY A 335 8.32 -24.75 -17.07
C GLY A 335 8.41 -25.26 -15.63
N ASN A 336 8.27 -24.39 -14.64
CA ASN A 336 8.11 -24.80 -13.25
C ASN A 336 6.65 -25.11 -12.95
N ASP A 337 6.42 -26.18 -12.21
CA ASP A 337 5.09 -26.53 -11.68
C ASP A 337 4.94 -25.93 -10.28
N MET A 338 4.00 -24.99 -10.13
CA MET A 338 3.75 -24.32 -8.84
C MET A 338 3.45 -25.33 -7.74
N VAL A 339 2.61 -26.34 -8.02
CA VAL A 339 2.17 -27.32 -7.02
C VAL A 339 3.35 -28.17 -6.56
N GLN A 340 4.17 -28.64 -7.48
CA GLN A 340 5.37 -29.42 -7.17
C GLN A 340 6.40 -28.58 -6.39
N SER A 341 6.57 -27.32 -6.79
CA SER A 341 7.47 -26.38 -6.07
C SER A 341 7.00 -26.14 -4.64
N ILE A 342 5.71 -25.95 -4.43
CA ILE A 342 5.12 -25.81 -3.09
C ILE A 342 5.37 -27.08 -2.27
N ASP A 343 5.10 -28.25 -2.81
CA ASP A 343 5.29 -29.52 -2.10
C ASP A 343 6.75 -29.72 -1.66
N ASN A 344 7.69 -29.48 -2.56
CA ASN A 344 9.12 -29.60 -2.27
C ASN A 344 9.55 -28.64 -1.15
N ILE A 345 9.11 -27.38 -1.19
CA ILE A 345 9.48 -26.39 -0.18
C ILE A 345 8.82 -26.73 1.17
N LEU A 346 7.56 -27.14 1.18
CA LEU A 346 6.86 -27.51 2.41
C LEU A 346 7.50 -28.75 3.08
N GLU A 347 7.98 -29.72 2.32
CA GLU A 347 8.74 -30.85 2.88
C GLU A 347 10.03 -30.38 3.56
N GLN A 348 10.77 -29.47 2.94
CA GLN A 348 11.99 -28.91 3.53
C GLN A 348 11.71 -28.12 4.81
N LEU A 349 10.69 -27.28 4.80
CA LEU A 349 10.31 -26.47 5.95
C LEU A 349 9.72 -27.30 7.09
N ALA A 350 8.98 -28.37 6.77
CA ALA A 350 8.50 -29.32 7.75
C ALA A 350 9.65 -29.99 8.51
N ALA A 351 10.71 -30.43 7.80
CA ALA A 351 11.90 -30.98 8.43
C ALA A 351 12.58 -30.01 9.39
N GLN A 352 12.54 -28.72 9.09
CA GLN A 352 13.09 -27.63 9.93
C GLN A 352 12.16 -27.19 11.07
N ASP A 353 10.94 -27.70 11.12
CA ASP A 353 9.90 -27.24 12.05
C ASP A 353 9.61 -25.73 11.94
N ALA A 354 9.71 -25.18 10.75
CA ALA A 354 9.45 -23.78 10.45
C ALA A 354 7.96 -23.52 10.20
N VAL A 355 7.53 -22.27 10.39
CA VAL A 355 6.17 -21.80 10.10
C VAL A 355 6.06 -21.40 8.63
N PRO A 356 5.27 -22.09 7.81
CA PRO A 356 5.21 -21.83 6.37
C PRO A 356 4.02 -20.97 5.99
N TYR A 357 4.30 -19.84 5.34
CA TYR A 357 3.30 -18.95 4.75
C TYR A 357 3.58 -18.79 3.26
N ILE A 358 2.59 -19.08 2.41
CA ILE A 358 2.76 -19.06 0.96
C ILE A 358 1.97 -17.89 0.40
N ILE A 359 2.62 -17.01 -0.35
CA ILE A 359 1.97 -15.96 -1.14
C ILE A 359 2.06 -16.37 -2.60
N ALA A 360 0.93 -16.53 -3.27
CA ALA A 360 0.86 -16.90 -4.68
C ALA A 360 -0.25 -16.14 -5.40
N GLU A 361 -0.03 -15.91 -6.69
CA GLU A 361 -1.01 -15.31 -7.59
C GLU A 361 -1.65 -16.39 -8.44
N ILE A 362 -2.97 -16.42 -8.55
CA ILE A 362 -3.70 -17.32 -9.42
C ILE A 362 -4.77 -16.51 -10.19
N PRO A 363 -4.64 -16.34 -11.51
CA PRO A 363 -3.50 -16.70 -12.38
C PRO A 363 -2.19 -15.97 -12.03
N THR A 364 -1.07 -16.55 -12.46
CA THR A 364 0.26 -16.01 -12.18
C THR A 364 0.55 -14.73 -12.97
N ASN A 365 1.47 -13.93 -12.48
CA ASN A 365 2.01 -12.74 -13.16
C ASN A 365 3.50 -13.02 -13.50
N PRO A 366 3.97 -12.84 -14.72
CA PRO A 366 3.28 -12.27 -15.90
C PRO A 366 2.65 -13.30 -16.86
N ARG A 367 2.81 -14.61 -16.64
CA ARG A 367 2.46 -15.63 -17.64
C ARG A 367 1.00 -16.07 -17.61
N VAL A 368 0.22 -15.62 -16.65
CA VAL A 368 -1.23 -15.88 -16.57
C VAL A 368 -1.55 -17.38 -16.54
N GLU A 369 -0.73 -18.16 -15.84
CA GLU A 369 -0.91 -19.60 -15.66
C GLU A 369 -1.79 -19.91 -14.45
N VAL A 370 -2.60 -20.94 -14.55
CA VAL A 370 -3.44 -21.47 -13.46
C VAL A 370 -2.95 -22.88 -13.13
N PRO A 371 -2.55 -23.13 -11.85
CA PRO A 371 -2.13 -24.48 -11.46
C PRO A 371 -3.29 -25.46 -11.41
N ASP A 372 -2.99 -26.75 -11.35
CA ASP A 372 -3.98 -27.79 -11.05
C ASP A 372 -4.49 -27.59 -9.60
N LEU A 373 -5.72 -27.12 -9.48
CA LEU A 373 -6.30 -26.74 -8.19
C LEU A 373 -6.61 -27.95 -7.29
N VAL A 374 -6.92 -29.10 -7.87
CA VAL A 374 -7.14 -30.34 -7.12
C VAL A 374 -5.85 -30.81 -6.48
N GLN A 375 -4.76 -30.80 -7.24
CA GLN A 375 -3.43 -31.13 -6.71
C GLN A 375 -2.93 -30.07 -5.72
N LEU A 376 -3.18 -28.80 -5.96
CA LEU A 376 -2.85 -27.72 -5.02
C LEU A 376 -3.52 -27.96 -3.67
N LYS A 377 -4.82 -28.23 -3.66
CA LYS A 377 -5.54 -28.58 -2.44
C LYS A 377 -4.93 -29.78 -1.72
N ALA A 378 -4.58 -30.83 -2.45
CA ALA A 378 -3.97 -32.03 -1.88
C ALA A 378 -2.63 -31.72 -1.21
N VAL A 379 -1.77 -30.95 -1.87
CA VAL A 379 -0.46 -30.55 -1.35
C VAL A 379 -0.58 -29.65 -0.12
N LEU A 380 -1.49 -28.69 -0.15
CA LEU A 380 -1.72 -27.78 1.00
C LEU A 380 -2.37 -28.49 2.19
N SER A 381 -3.12 -29.57 1.96
CA SER A 381 -3.79 -30.34 3.01
C SER A 381 -2.97 -31.51 3.54
N LYS A 382 -1.84 -31.81 2.92
CA LYS A 382 -0.97 -32.93 3.28
C LYS A 382 -0.37 -32.74 4.67
N VAL A 383 -0.55 -33.75 5.53
CA VAL A 383 0.10 -33.79 6.84
C VAL A 383 1.56 -34.17 6.68
N ARG A 384 2.45 -33.34 7.21
CA ARG A 384 3.90 -33.56 7.18
C ARG A 384 4.43 -33.73 8.58
N THR A 385 5.61 -34.31 8.69
CA THR A 385 6.28 -34.52 9.97
C THR A 385 7.63 -33.81 10.01
N THR A 386 7.99 -33.34 11.21
CA THR A 386 9.33 -32.79 11.47
C THR A 386 10.38 -33.91 11.51
N THR A 387 11.67 -33.54 11.50
CA THR A 387 12.76 -34.50 11.64
C THR A 387 12.67 -35.32 12.94
N SER A 388 12.09 -34.75 14.01
CA SER A 388 11.86 -35.43 15.27
C SER A 388 10.63 -36.35 15.29
N GLY A 389 9.84 -36.39 14.21
CA GLY A 389 8.61 -37.18 14.08
C GLY A 389 7.35 -36.51 14.59
N ALA A 390 7.43 -35.25 15.04
CA ALA A 390 6.26 -34.46 15.42
C ALA A 390 5.48 -34.01 14.18
N THR A 391 4.19 -33.68 14.34
CA THR A 391 3.38 -33.09 13.26
C THR A 391 3.92 -31.70 12.94
N ALA A 392 4.23 -31.46 11.66
CA ALA A 392 4.66 -30.14 11.18
C ALA A 392 3.50 -29.14 11.21
N ILE A 393 3.85 -27.86 11.25
CA ILE A 393 2.88 -26.77 11.24
C ILE A 393 2.22 -26.69 9.86
N ASP A 394 0.88 -26.62 9.85
CA ASP A 394 0.11 -26.47 8.61
C ASP A 394 0.42 -25.12 7.94
N PRO A 395 0.53 -25.09 6.60
CA PRO A 395 0.73 -23.85 5.89
C PRO A 395 -0.51 -22.96 5.93
N VAL A 396 -0.30 -21.65 5.80
CA VAL A 396 -1.34 -20.70 5.42
C VAL A 396 -1.09 -20.28 3.99
N PHE A 397 -2.11 -20.39 3.15
CA PHE A 397 -2.06 -20.02 1.75
C PHE A 397 -2.67 -18.62 1.58
N ILE A 398 -1.86 -17.68 1.10
CA ILE A 398 -2.23 -16.30 0.86
C ILE A 398 -2.36 -16.13 -0.65
N LEU A 399 -3.59 -15.96 -1.12
CA LEU A 399 -3.92 -15.96 -2.53
C LEU A 399 -4.20 -14.55 -3.03
N ASP A 400 -3.35 -14.05 -3.93
CA ASP A 400 -3.61 -12.83 -4.67
C ASP A 400 -4.53 -13.13 -5.85
N GLN A 401 -5.75 -12.61 -5.79
CA GLN A 401 -6.78 -12.77 -6.82
C GLN A 401 -6.98 -11.53 -7.68
N THR A 402 -6.02 -10.61 -7.73
CA THR A 402 -6.21 -9.34 -8.44
C THR A 402 -6.58 -9.53 -9.91
N PHE A 403 -6.03 -10.54 -10.58
CA PHE A 403 -6.35 -10.84 -11.98
C PHE A 403 -7.74 -11.46 -12.20
N CYS A 404 -8.23 -12.22 -11.23
CA CYS A 404 -9.53 -12.89 -11.32
C CYS A 404 -10.28 -12.82 -9.97
N PRO A 405 -10.71 -11.62 -9.53
CA PRO A 405 -11.36 -11.47 -8.23
C PRO A 405 -12.73 -12.13 -8.14
N ASN A 406 -13.29 -12.55 -9.26
CA ASN A 406 -14.60 -13.20 -9.38
C ASN A 406 -14.58 -14.71 -9.14
N VAL A 407 -13.42 -15.34 -9.05
CA VAL A 407 -13.32 -16.80 -8.82
C VAL A 407 -13.58 -17.09 -7.34
N HIS A 408 -14.42 -18.09 -7.09
CA HIS A 408 -14.77 -18.52 -5.73
C HIS A 408 -13.83 -19.65 -5.28
N PHE A 409 -12.94 -19.37 -4.33
CA PHE A 409 -12.01 -20.34 -3.75
C PHE A 409 -12.37 -20.78 -2.34
N LEU A 410 -13.02 -19.93 -1.56
CA LEU A 410 -13.07 -20.02 -0.09
C LEU A 410 -14.43 -20.38 0.48
N GLY A 411 -15.52 -20.10 -0.23
CA GLY A 411 -16.87 -20.36 0.24
C GLY A 411 -17.16 -21.85 0.44
N ALA A 412 -18.27 -22.16 1.09
CA ALA A 412 -18.69 -23.54 1.31
C ALA A 412 -18.76 -24.33 -0.02
N GLY A 413 -18.08 -25.47 -0.06
CA GLY A 413 -18.00 -26.31 -1.25
C GLY A 413 -16.96 -25.84 -2.31
N ALA A 414 -16.34 -24.69 -2.14
CA ALA A 414 -15.25 -24.24 -3.03
C ALA A 414 -13.97 -25.04 -2.77
N ILE A 415 -13.06 -25.03 -3.77
CA ILE A 415 -11.89 -25.92 -3.80
C ILE A 415 -10.95 -25.76 -2.59
N LEU A 416 -10.79 -24.55 -2.07
CA LEU A 416 -9.91 -24.26 -0.93
C LEU A 416 -10.67 -23.98 0.38
N SER A 417 -11.95 -24.32 0.44
CA SER A 417 -12.79 -24.04 1.64
C SER A 417 -12.31 -24.70 2.92
N SER A 418 -11.61 -25.82 2.83
CA SER A 418 -11.05 -26.58 3.95
C SER A 418 -9.57 -26.33 4.22
N VAL A 419 -8.90 -25.54 3.38
CA VAL A 419 -7.49 -25.19 3.51
C VAL A 419 -7.37 -23.82 4.18
N ARG A 420 -6.42 -23.64 5.08
CA ARG A 420 -6.15 -22.35 5.73
C ARG A 420 -5.72 -21.33 4.68
N THR A 421 -6.69 -20.59 4.14
CA THR A 421 -6.50 -19.70 3.00
C THR A 421 -7.05 -18.31 3.28
N ILE A 422 -6.27 -17.30 2.93
CA ILE A 422 -6.66 -15.89 2.94
C ILE A 422 -6.50 -15.39 1.52
N SER A 423 -7.56 -14.86 0.94
CA SER A 423 -7.53 -14.22 -0.37
C SER A 423 -7.50 -12.71 -0.23
N TYR A 424 -6.71 -12.04 -1.05
CA TYR A 424 -6.71 -10.60 -1.14
C TYR A 424 -6.71 -10.10 -2.58
N VAL A 425 -7.17 -8.86 -2.77
CA VAL A 425 -7.31 -8.21 -4.07
C VAL A 425 -6.87 -6.77 -3.97
N SER A 426 -6.11 -6.29 -4.94
CA SER A 426 -5.89 -4.87 -5.15
C SER A 426 -7.18 -4.21 -5.65
N GLY A 427 -7.72 -3.30 -4.86
CA GLY A 427 -8.92 -2.55 -5.21
C GLY A 427 -8.70 -1.44 -6.23
N SER A 428 -7.45 -1.17 -6.60
CA SER A 428 -7.09 -0.13 -7.59
C SER A 428 -7.48 -0.50 -9.03
N LYS A 429 -7.92 -1.70 -9.27
CA LYS A 429 -8.30 -2.23 -10.59
C LYS A 429 -9.82 -2.39 -10.67
N PHE A 430 -10.31 -3.61 -10.84
CA PHE A 430 -11.74 -3.85 -11.00
C PHE A 430 -12.63 -3.34 -9.86
N PRO A 431 -12.27 -3.50 -8.56
CA PRO A 431 -13.17 -3.08 -7.50
C PRO A 431 -13.52 -1.60 -7.51
N SER A 432 -12.54 -0.72 -7.74
CA SER A 432 -12.77 0.73 -7.79
C SER A 432 -13.01 1.27 -9.20
N GLY A 433 -12.90 0.44 -10.24
CA GLY A 433 -12.92 0.92 -11.63
C GLY A 433 -11.76 1.87 -11.97
N GLY A 434 -10.65 1.81 -11.24
CA GLY A 434 -9.51 2.69 -11.41
C GLY A 434 -9.67 4.09 -10.84
N LEU A 435 -10.68 4.33 -10.00
CA LEU A 435 -10.98 5.65 -9.45
C LEU A 435 -10.28 5.96 -8.12
N CYS A 436 -9.87 4.94 -7.39
CA CYS A 436 -9.09 5.10 -6.17
C CYS A 436 -8.21 3.88 -5.90
N THR A 437 -7.20 4.04 -5.05
CA THR A 437 -6.53 2.89 -4.45
C THR A 437 -7.42 2.28 -3.38
N ALA A 438 -7.37 0.99 -3.24
CA ALA A 438 -7.99 0.24 -2.14
C ALA A 438 -7.47 -1.20 -2.16
N GLY A 439 -7.83 -1.97 -1.18
CA GLY A 439 -7.61 -3.40 -1.13
C GLY A 439 -8.59 -4.06 -0.18
N TYR A 440 -8.79 -5.35 -0.35
CA TYR A 440 -9.54 -6.12 0.64
C TYR A 440 -8.99 -7.53 0.77
N CYS A 441 -9.26 -8.15 1.89
CA CYS A 441 -9.00 -9.58 2.08
C CYS A 441 -10.16 -10.25 2.79
N VAL A 442 -10.30 -11.54 2.52
CA VAL A 442 -11.24 -12.45 3.17
C VAL A 442 -10.54 -13.76 3.50
N GLY A 443 -10.99 -14.43 4.53
CA GLY A 443 -10.57 -15.78 4.82
C GLY A 443 -11.71 -16.79 4.60
N ASN A 444 -11.45 -18.03 5.00
CA ASN A 444 -12.49 -19.02 5.22
C ASN A 444 -12.66 -19.24 6.73
N THR A 445 -13.59 -20.12 7.15
CA THR A 445 -13.86 -20.35 8.58
C THR A 445 -12.64 -20.85 9.36
N THR A 446 -11.66 -21.46 8.70
CA THR A 446 -10.42 -21.95 9.35
C THR A 446 -9.45 -20.83 9.72
N THR A 447 -9.65 -19.61 9.20
CA THR A 447 -8.73 -18.47 9.36
C THR A 447 -9.32 -17.33 10.20
N ASP A 448 -10.43 -17.53 10.90
CA ASP A 448 -11.11 -16.44 11.64
C ASP A 448 -10.18 -15.77 12.66
N ALA A 449 -9.40 -16.54 13.41
CA ALA A 449 -8.44 -15.99 14.37
C ALA A 449 -7.30 -15.19 13.71
N LEU A 450 -6.86 -15.62 12.53
CA LEU A 450 -5.87 -14.89 11.74
C LEU A 450 -6.46 -13.58 11.20
N MET A 451 -7.69 -13.59 10.74
CA MET A 451 -8.38 -12.41 10.23
C MET A 451 -8.53 -11.32 11.31
N GLU A 452 -8.78 -11.69 12.56
CA GLU A 452 -8.80 -10.73 13.67
C GLU A 452 -7.45 -10.03 13.87
N LYS A 453 -6.34 -10.77 13.79
CA LYS A 453 -4.99 -10.20 13.89
C LYS A 453 -4.66 -9.32 12.68
N ILE A 454 -5.07 -9.71 11.50
CA ILE A 454 -4.89 -8.91 10.28
C ILE A 454 -5.62 -7.58 10.41
N GLU A 455 -6.86 -7.59 10.88
CA GLU A 455 -7.62 -6.36 11.13
C GLU A 455 -6.92 -5.47 12.18
N LEU A 456 -6.41 -6.06 13.26
CA LEU A 456 -5.65 -5.34 14.27
C LEU A 456 -4.45 -4.61 13.67
N HIS A 457 -3.66 -5.28 12.82
CA HIS A 457 -2.49 -4.66 12.20
C HIS A 457 -2.85 -3.64 11.13
N LEU A 458 -3.95 -3.83 10.40
CA LEU A 458 -4.46 -2.81 9.49
C LEU A 458 -4.84 -1.53 10.25
N GLN A 459 -5.52 -1.67 11.37
CA GLN A 459 -5.90 -0.56 12.25
C GLN A 459 -4.69 0.09 12.92
N LEU A 460 -3.74 -0.70 13.41
CA LEU A 460 -2.51 -0.20 14.02
C LEU A 460 -1.71 0.68 13.05
N CYS A 461 -1.63 0.28 11.79
CA CYS A 461 -0.97 1.07 10.73
C CYS A 461 -1.84 2.23 10.22
N ASP A 462 -3.05 2.37 10.72
CA ASP A 462 -4.04 3.35 10.26
C ASP A 462 -4.22 3.28 8.73
N ASN A 463 -4.37 2.06 8.22
CA ASN A 463 -4.46 1.75 6.80
C ASN A 463 -5.85 1.24 6.37
N GLU A 464 -6.88 1.41 7.19
CA GLU A 464 -8.25 1.15 6.74
C GLU A 464 -8.61 2.09 5.58
N ALA A 465 -9.47 1.64 4.69
CA ALA A 465 -9.95 2.48 3.58
C ALA A 465 -10.63 3.73 4.12
N THR A 466 -10.33 4.87 3.51
CA THR A 466 -10.94 6.16 3.86
C THR A 466 -12.42 6.18 3.46
N PRO A 467 -13.24 7.08 4.05
CA PRO A 467 -14.65 7.22 3.65
C PRO A 467 -14.85 7.41 2.15
N LEU A 468 -14.01 8.20 1.48
CA LEU A 468 -14.10 8.40 0.04
C LEU A 468 -13.75 7.13 -0.76
N GLN A 469 -12.73 6.38 -0.34
CA GLN A 469 -12.41 5.10 -0.96
C GLN A 469 -13.58 4.12 -0.82
N MET A 470 -14.21 4.07 0.35
CA MET A 470 -15.42 3.25 0.58
C MET A 470 -16.58 3.68 -0.30
N GLU A 471 -16.77 4.98 -0.52
CA GLU A 471 -17.80 5.50 -1.42
C GLU A 471 -17.57 5.04 -2.86
N PHE A 472 -16.35 5.15 -3.38
CA PHE A 472 -16.00 4.66 -4.71
C PHE A 472 -16.22 3.15 -4.84
N LEU A 473 -15.78 2.38 -3.87
CA LEU A 473 -15.99 0.92 -3.86
C LEU A 473 -17.48 0.57 -3.82
N ALA A 474 -18.25 1.22 -2.96
CA ALA A 474 -19.70 1.00 -2.85
C ALA A 474 -20.43 1.28 -4.17
N THR A 475 -19.97 2.27 -4.93
CA THR A 475 -20.54 2.65 -6.22
C THR A 475 -20.10 1.73 -7.36
N GLN A 476 -18.83 1.32 -7.38
CA GLN A 476 -18.23 0.59 -8.51
C GLN A 476 -18.36 -0.94 -8.40
N MET A 477 -18.28 -1.50 -7.21
CA MET A 477 -18.29 -2.96 -7.05
C MET A 477 -19.56 -3.67 -7.53
N PRO A 478 -20.77 -3.10 -7.46
CA PRO A 478 -21.95 -3.76 -8.00
C PRO A 478 -21.87 -4.11 -9.48
N SER A 479 -21.16 -3.32 -10.29
CA SER A 479 -20.95 -3.57 -11.73
C SER A 479 -19.67 -4.36 -12.02
N MET A 480 -18.91 -4.75 -11.01
CA MET A 480 -17.57 -5.33 -11.19
C MET A 480 -17.60 -6.62 -12.01
N LYS A 481 -18.54 -7.51 -11.72
CA LYS A 481 -18.67 -8.78 -12.44
C LYS A 481 -18.87 -8.57 -13.94
N GLN A 482 -19.76 -7.64 -14.32
CA GLN A 482 -20.00 -7.32 -15.71
C GLN A 482 -18.78 -6.67 -16.38
N ARG A 483 -18.09 -5.80 -15.67
CA ARG A 483 -16.86 -5.16 -16.19
C ARG A 483 -15.71 -6.17 -16.39
N ILE A 484 -15.60 -7.17 -15.51
CA ILE A 484 -14.65 -8.27 -15.67
C ILE A 484 -14.97 -9.07 -16.94
N GLU A 485 -16.24 -9.42 -17.13
CA GLU A 485 -16.69 -10.16 -18.30
C GLU A 485 -16.42 -9.40 -19.61
N ASP A 486 -16.81 -8.13 -19.67
CA ASP A 486 -16.59 -7.27 -20.83
C ASP A 486 -15.08 -7.12 -21.13
N ALA A 487 -14.27 -6.90 -20.11
CA ALA A 487 -12.82 -6.77 -20.26
C ALA A 487 -12.18 -8.07 -20.75
N TYR A 488 -12.64 -9.22 -20.25
CA TYR A 488 -12.18 -10.52 -20.74
C TYR A 488 -12.51 -10.73 -22.21
N LEU A 489 -13.74 -10.46 -22.64
CA LEU A 489 -14.16 -10.61 -24.03
C LEU A 489 -13.32 -9.74 -24.97
N ASN A 490 -13.06 -8.50 -24.59
CA ASN A 490 -12.18 -7.61 -25.34
C ASN A 490 -10.75 -8.15 -25.42
N THR A 491 -10.22 -8.64 -24.31
CA THR A 491 -8.87 -9.24 -24.25
C THR A 491 -8.79 -10.50 -25.09
N ARG A 492 -9.76 -11.40 -25.02
CA ARG A 492 -9.82 -12.61 -25.83
C ARG A 492 -9.85 -12.28 -27.32
N SER A 493 -10.68 -11.33 -27.72
CA SER A 493 -10.75 -10.87 -29.11
C SER A 493 -9.41 -10.33 -29.61
N PHE A 494 -8.74 -9.54 -28.77
CA PHE A 494 -7.40 -8.99 -29.11
C PHE A 494 -6.34 -10.08 -29.20
N VAL A 495 -6.30 -11.02 -28.26
CA VAL A 495 -5.39 -12.18 -28.29
C VAL A 495 -5.60 -13.00 -29.55
N ASN A 496 -6.85 -13.30 -29.93
CA ASN A 496 -7.16 -14.04 -31.15
C ASN A 496 -6.67 -13.27 -32.38
N HIS A 497 -6.87 -11.97 -32.44
CA HIS A 497 -6.38 -11.13 -33.53
C HIS A 497 -4.84 -11.17 -33.67
N ILE A 498 -4.12 -11.11 -32.54
CA ILE A 498 -2.66 -11.24 -32.56
C ILE A 498 -2.25 -12.63 -33.09
N GLN A 499 -2.90 -13.71 -32.67
CA GLN A 499 -2.60 -15.07 -33.13
C GLN A 499 -2.84 -15.25 -34.62
N GLU A 500 -3.89 -14.65 -35.16
CA GLU A 500 -4.21 -14.67 -36.60
C GLU A 500 -3.22 -13.85 -37.42
N THR A 501 -2.83 -12.67 -36.91
CA THR A 501 -1.95 -11.73 -37.63
C THR A 501 -0.48 -12.11 -37.50
N LEU A 502 -0.07 -12.64 -36.37
CA LEU A 502 1.29 -13.03 -36.02
C LEU A 502 1.31 -14.48 -35.50
N PRO A 503 1.13 -15.50 -36.35
CA PRO A 503 1.01 -16.90 -35.91
C PRO A 503 2.22 -17.42 -35.11
N SER A 504 3.38 -16.81 -35.28
CA SER A 504 4.61 -17.15 -34.54
C SER A 504 4.72 -16.50 -33.17
N ALA A 505 3.82 -15.58 -32.83
CA ALA A 505 3.83 -14.91 -31.54
C ALA A 505 3.51 -15.91 -30.41
N LYS A 506 4.30 -15.86 -29.36
CA LYS A 506 4.12 -16.66 -28.15
C LYS A 506 3.32 -15.88 -27.13
N ILE A 507 2.05 -16.23 -26.99
CA ILE A 507 1.11 -15.54 -26.11
C ILE A 507 0.83 -16.41 -24.89
N ASN A 508 0.95 -15.82 -23.72
CA ASN A 508 0.60 -16.43 -22.44
C ASN A 508 -0.76 -15.88 -21.99
N PHE A 509 -1.77 -16.72 -22.06
CA PHE A 509 -3.14 -16.39 -21.69
C PHE A 509 -3.90 -17.65 -21.28
N VAL A 510 -5.03 -17.51 -20.61
CA VAL A 510 -5.85 -18.66 -20.21
C VAL A 510 -6.51 -19.32 -21.42
N SER A 511 -6.69 -20.66 -21.35
CA SER A 511 -7.50 -21.38 -22.31
C SER A 511 -8.99 -21.03 -22.15
N GLU A 512 -9.80 -21.33 -23.19
CA GLU A 512 -11.26 -21.17 -23.08
C GLU A 512 -11.86 -22.11 -22.03
N GLY A 513 -11.25 -23.28 -21.82
CA GLY A 513 -11.65 -24.21 -20.77
C GLY A 513 -11.47 -23.63 -19.38
N LEU A 514 -10.37 -22.95 -19.13
CA LEU A 514 -10.15 -22.21 -17.86
C LEU A 514 -11.09 -21.03 -17.73
N ALA A 515 -11.35 -20.31 -18.81
CA ALA A 515 -12.32 -19.19 -18.80
C ALA A 515 -13.73 -19.68 -18.43
N ASN A 516 -14.14 -20.84 -18.91
CA ASN A 516 -15.42 -21.47 -18.55
C ASN A 516 -15.49 -21.86 -17.07
N GLN A 517 -14.35 -22.04 -16.40
CA GLN A 517 -14.26 -22.27 -14.95
C GLN A 517 -14.24 -20.97 -14.14
N GLY A 518 -14.33 -19.81 -14.77
CA GLY A 518 -14.35 -18.49 -14.11
C GLY A 518 -13.02 -17.73 -14.17
N PHE A 519 -11.96 -18.30 -14.73
CA PHE A 519 -10.68 -17.61 -14.91
C PHE A 519 -10.72 -16.73 -16.15
N THR A 520 -11.21 -15.50 -15.94
CA THR A 520 -11.47 -14.51 -17.00
C THR A 520 -10.61 -13.25 -16.80
N PRO A 521 -9.26 -13.37 -16.88
CA PRO A 521 -8.38 -12.23 -16.73
C PRO A 521 -8.47 -11.28 -17.93
N SER A 522 -8.15 -10.01 -17.69
CA SER A 522 -8.05 -8.99 -18.74
C SER A 522 -6.61 -8.64 -19.09
N VAL A 523 -5.69 -9.53 -18.78
CA VAL A 523 -4.26 -9.38 -19.02
C VAL A 523 -3.72 -10.61 -19.71
N PHE A 524 -2.72 -10.41 -20.54
CA PHE A 524 -1.92 -11.47 -21.17
C PHE A 524 -0.48 -11.00 -21.29
N SER A 525 0.46 -11.88 -21.52
CA SER A 525 1.82 -11.52 -21.86
C SER A 525 2.23 -12.10 -23.22
N LEU A 526 3.15 -11.40 -23.85
CA LEU A 526 3.70 -11.75 -25.16
C LEU A 526 5.22 -11.95 -25.00
N ASP A 527 5.69 -13.14 -25.33
CA ASP A 527 7.13 -13.38 -25.39
C ASP A 527 7.67 -12.78 -26.69
N LEU A 528 8.55 -11.80 -26.55
CA LEU A 528 9.19 -11.17 -27.71
C LEU A 528 10.20 -12.11 -28.35
N PRO A 529 10.39 -12.05 -29.68
CA PRO A 529 11.37 -12.88 -30.39
C PRO A 529 12.83 -12.43 -30.20
N THR A 530 13.08 -11.62 -29.19
CA THR A 530 14.39 -11.02 -28.87
C THR A 530 14.85 -11.50 -27.49
N GLN A 531 16.13 -11.35 -27.20
CA GLN A 531 16.69 -11.70 -25.90
C GLN A 531 16.91 -10.47 -25.01
N GLY A 532 16.51 -9.27 -25.43
CA GLY A 532 16.66 -8.04 -24.67
C GLY A 532 18.11 -7.62 -24.43
N ASN A 533 19.03 -8.04 -25.29
CA ASN A 533 20.48 -7.85 -25.12
C ASN A 533 21.00 -6.50 -25.63
N THR A 534 20.17 -5.76 -26.35
CA THR A 534 20.55 -4.46 -26.94
C THR A 534 19.49 -3.41 -26.63
N ALA A 535 19.89 -2.14 -26.60
CA ALA A 535 18.97 -1.02 -26.41
C ALA A 535 17.91 -0.91 -27.54
N LYS A 536 18.17 -1.48 -28.70
CA LYS A 536 17.24 -1.51 -29.83
C LYS A 536 16.15 -2.57 -29.62
N GLU A 537 16.48 -3.71 -29.03
CA GLU A 537 15.54 -4.76 -28.63
C GLU A 537 14.70 -4.31 -27.43
#